data_08e3ada6267f9cb38d4bf5aabb099ca0
#
_entry.id   08e3ada6267f9cb38d4bf5aabb099ca0
#
_cell.length_a   1.000
_cell.length_b   1.000
_cell.length_c   1.000
_cell.angle_alpha   90.00
_cell.angle_beta   90.00
_cell.angle_gamma   90.00
#
_symmetry.space_group_name_H-M   'P 1'
#
loop_
_entity.id
_entity.type
_entity.pdbx_description
1 polymer ?
#
loop_
_entity_poly.entity_id
_entity_poly.type
_entity_poly.pdbx_seq_one_letter_code
_entity_poly.pdbx_strand_id
1 'polypeptide(L)'
;MRYTRIMDRLHVLLIFGGESSEHEVSINSATNVLAALDMTRYDINLCYIDRAGEWRLVETIEARNQPSPRLTPQLGQRSLLIDGVNRLPIDVIIPVLHGKNGEDGSVQGLAQLLHIPYVGPSLLSAAVTMDKDMTKRLALGAHVPVVPWRTLANDAPRPTFAEIADELGAPVFIKPSRAGSSVGVSKVHSAEAFTAALDEAFRHDDTVLIEQAITAREIELAVLGRGTSARVSIPGEILPGEEFYSYDDKYSAASTSRVVIPADVDESMATKLQRLALTAYHATGGHGMARVDFFLDPTGQIFLNEINSIPGFTNISMYPKLWEASGLSPRALVDELIEEALASRSVRGV
;
A
#
# COMPACT_ATOMS: atom_id res chain seq x y z
N MET A 1 -26.14 38.55 17.82
CA MET A 1 -24.76 38.08 17.98
C MET A 1 -24.69 36.64 17.48
N ARG A 2 -24.07 36.42 16.33
CA ARG A 2 -23.79 35.05 15.86
C ARG A 2 -22.55 34.59 16.61
N TYR A 3 -22.73 33.66 17.54
CA TYR A 3 -21.60 32.91 18.11
C TYR A 3 -20.92 32.14 16.98
N THR A 4 -19.77 32.58 16.55
CA THR A 4 -18.85 31.78 15.74
C THR A 4 -18.41 30.62 16.65
N ARG A 5 -18.99 29.45 16.46
CA ARG A 5 -18.52 28.20 17.09
C ARG A 5 -17.07 28.06 16.62
N ILE A 6 -16.13 28.25 17.53
CA ILE A 6 -14.76 27.81 17.30
C ILE A 6 -14.91 26.30 17.05
N MET A 7 -14.76 25.87 15.81
CA MET A 7 -14.75 24.42 15.52
C MET A 7 -13.51 23.88 16.20
N ASP A 8 -13.70 23.01 17.20
CA ASP A 8 -12.60 22.29 17.80
C ASP A 8 -11.86 21.55 16.70
N ARG A 9 -10.52 21.67 16.68
CA ARG A 9 -9.68 20.94 15.70
C ARG A 9 -9.86 19.44 15.92
N LEU A 10 -9.86 18.67 14.82
CA LEU A 10 -9.91 17.22 14.91
C LEU A 10 -8.58 16.67 15.44
N HIS A 11 -8.64 15.78 16.42
CA HIS A 11 -7.47 15.07 16.95
C HIS A 11 -7.07 13.94 16.00
N VAL A 12 -5.99 14.16 15.27
CA VAL A 12 -5.40 13.21 14.32
C VAL A 12 -4.28 12.46 15.01
N LEU A 13 -4.26 11.13 14.89
CA LEU A 13 -3.11 10.30 15.24
C LEU A 13 -2.40 9.86 13.97
N LEU A 14 -1.23 10.45 13.71
CA LEU A 14 -0.35 10.03 12.61
C LEU A 14 0.56 8.91 13.12
N ILE A 15 0.38 7.68 12.61
CA ILE A 15 1.16 6.51 13.01
C ILE A 15 2.22 6.22 11.94
N PHE A 16 3.48 6.05 12.36
CA PHE A 16 4.60 5.79 11.47
C PHE A 16 5.71 4.94 12.11
N GLY A 17 6.66 4.45 11.29
CA GLY A 17 7.71 3.53 11.70
C GLY A 17 7.29 2.08 11.42
N GLY A 18 7.20 1.25 12.46
CA GLY A 18 6.75 -0.15 12.38
C GLY A 18 7.89 -1.17 12.33
N GLU A 19 7.54 -2.45 12.43
CA GLU A 19 8.47 -3.58 12.53
C GLU A 19 8.96 -4.08 11.15
N SER A 20 8.37 -3.60 10.04
CA SER A 20 8.67 -4.09 8.69
C SER A 20 10.04 -3.61 8.18
N SER A 21 10.51 -4.22 7.09
CA SER A 21 11.70 -3.76 6.36
C SER A 21 11.53 -2.34 5.78
N GLU A 22 10.29 -1.88 5.62
CA GLU A 22 9.94 -0.56 5.06
C GLU A 22 9.83 0.55 6.13
N HIS A 23 10.40 0.33 7.32
CA HIS A 23 10.40 1.27 8.45
C HIS A 23 10.84 2.70 8.07
N GLU A 24 11.94 2.84 7.35
CA GLU A 24 12.47 4.15 6.94
C GLU A 24 11.59 4.79 5.85
N VAL A 25 10.97 3.99 4.99
CA VAL A 25 10.00 4.48 3.99
C VAL A 25 8.78 5.09 4.68
N SER A 26 8.32 4.44 5.76
CA SER A 26 7.22 4.94 6.59
C SER A 26 7.56 6.30 7.24
N ILE A 27 8.77 6.46 7.78
CA ILE A 27 9.23 7.73 8.37
C ILE A 27 9.25 8.84 7.32
N ASN A 28 9.80 8.57 6.14
CA ASN A 28 9.86 9.54 5.05
C ASN A 28 8.45 9.91 4.53
N SER A 29 7.57 8.92 4.40
CA SER A 29 6.17 9.14 4.01
C SER A 29 5.42 9.99 5.05
N ALA A 30 5.62 9.71 6.34
CA ALA A 30 5.00 10.46 7.43
C ALA A 30 5.45 11.93 7.45
N THR A 31 6.72 12.22 7.12
CA THR A 31 7.23 13.58 7.01
C THR A 31 6.45 14.37 5.95
N ASN A 32 6.18 13.78 4.80
CA ASN A 32 5.43 14.44 3.72
C ASN A 32 3.94 14.56 4.04
N VAL A 33 3.34 13.54 4.65
CA VAL A 33 1.93 13.61 5.11
C VAL A 33 1.78 14.71 6.16
N LEU A 34 2.69 14.79 7.14
CA LEU A 34 2.69 15.84 8.17
C LEU A 34 2.80 17.24 7.56
N ALA A 35 3.68 17.41 6.55
CA ALA A 35 3.84 18.70 5.84
C ALA A 35 2.59 19.10 5.02
N ALA A 36 1.79 18.12 4.59
CA ALA A 36 0.55 18.37 3.86
C ALA A 36 -0.66 18.66 4.76
N LEU A 37 -0.62 18.28 6.05
CA LEU A 37 -1.71 18.49 6.99
C LEU A 37 -1.93 19.96 7.34
N ASP A 38 -3.22 20.37 7.42
CA ASP A 38 -3.62 21.70 7.84
C ASP A 38 -3.69 21.85 9.35
N MET A 39 -2.67 22.43 9.96
CA MET A 39 -2.57 22.66 11.41
C MET A 39 -3.68 23.59 11.97
N THR A 40 -4.42 24.28 11.11
CA THR A 40 -5.58 25.09 11.54
C THR A 40 -6.85 24.24 11.70
N ARG A 41 -6.93 23.08 11.02
CA ARG A 41 -8.06 22.13 11.06
C ARG A 41 -7.78 20.96 12.00
N TYR A 42 -6.51 20.56 12.13
CA TYR A 42 -6.11 19.34 12.81
C TYR A 42 -5.19 19.62 13.99
N ASP A 43 -5.39 18.88 15.07
CA ASP A 43 -4.48 18.74 16.22
C ASP A 43 -3.78 17.40 16.11
N ILE A 44 -2.47 17.43 15.79
CA ILE A 44 -1.75 16.23 15.32
C ILE A 44 -0.91 15.66 16.46
N ASN A 45 -1.15 14.38 16.75
CA ASN A 45 -0.38 13.57 17.66
C ASN A 45 0.45 12.58 16.84
N LEU A 46 1.76 12.54 17.08
CA LEU A 46 2.69 11.69 16.36
C LEU A 46 2.93 10.39 17.15
N CYS A 47 2.53 9.28 16.58
CA CYS A 47 2.76 7.95 17.15
C CYS A 47 3.86 7.23 16.37
N TYR A 48 5.03 7.12 16.96
CA TYR A 48 6.12 6.35 16.41
C TYR A 48 6.08 4.91 16.92
N ILE A 49 6.12 3.95 16.01
CA ILE A 49 6.29 2.54 16.32
C ILE A 49 7.73 2.18 15.99
N ASP A 50 8.49 1.77 17.01
CA ASP A 50 9.88 1.36 16.81
C ASP A 50 9.98 -0.04 16.17
N ARG A 51 11.21 -0.50 15.89
CA ARG A 51 11.45 -1.81 15.27
C ARG A 51 11.12 -3.00 16.18
N ALA A 52 10.92 -2.76 17.47
CA ALA A 52 10.46 -3.77 18.45
C ALA A 52 8.93 -3.77 18.61
N GLY A 53 8.20 -2.89 17.90
CA GLY A 53 6.75 -2.79 17.95
C GLY A 53 6.22 -1.93 19.11
N GLU A 54 7.09 -1.18 19.82
CA GLU A 54 6.65 -0.28 20.89
C GLU A 54 6.07 1.02 20.31
N TRP A 55 4.90 1.40 20.79
CA TRP A 55 4.21 2.62 20.41
C TRP A 55 4.59 3.77 21.35
N ARG A 56 5.04 4.88 20.77
CA ARG A 56 5.53 6.04 21.52
C ARG A 56 4.92 7.34 21.01
N LEU A 57 4.57 8.24 21.95
CA LEU A 57 4.16 9.61 21.61
C LEU A 57 5.43 10.45 21.46
N VAL A 58 5.65 11.01 20.28
CA VAL A 58 6.83 11.84 20.01
C VAL A 58 6.42 13.26 19.63
N GLU A 59 7.26 14.24 19.96
CA GLU A 59 6.97 15.66 19.66
C GLU A 59 7.21 15.99 18.19
N THR A 60 8.25 15.40 17.60
CA THR A 60 8.59 15.55 16.18
C THR A 60 9.10 14.22 15.63
N ILE A 61 9.08 14.07 14.31
CA ILE A 61 9.59 12.85 13.64
C ILE A 61 11.10 12.67 13.90
N GLU A 62 11.85 13.76 13.97
CA GLU A 62 13.30 13.76 14.25
C GLU A 62 13.61 13.32 15.67
N ALA A 63 12.73 13.64 16.63
CA ALA A 63 12.89 13.27 18.03
C ALA A 63 12.52 11.81 18.35
N ARG A 64 12.13 11.00 17.35
CA ARG A 64 11.64 9.61 17.53
C ARG A 64 12.55 8.68 18.32
N ASN A 65 13.86 8.92 18.28
CA ASN A 65 14.84 8.10 19.00
C ASN A 65 15.15 8.62 20.43
N GLN A 66 14.48 9.69 20.87
CA GLN A 66 14.61 10.20 22.23
C GLN A 66 13.64 9.48 23.17
N PRO A 67 13.95 9.45 24.49
CA PRO A 67 12.99 8.94 25.47
C PRO A 67 11.66 9.66 25.36
N SER A 68 10.58 8.90 25.22
CA SER A 68 9.23 9.44 25.01
C SER A 68 8.18 8.53 25.64
N PRO A 69 7.02 9.09 26.03
CA PRO A 69 5.94 8.33 26.67
C PRO A 69 5.45 7.17 25.79
N ARG A 70 5.08 6.07 26.43
CA ARG A 70 4.44 4.94 25.76
C ARG A 70 2.97 5.23 25.49
N LEU A 71 2.49 4.75 24.34
CA LEU A 71 1.07 4.77 23.99
C LEU A 71 0.49 3.36 24.13
N THR A 72 -0.63 3.26 24.86
CA THR A 72 -1.34 1.99 25.03
C THR A 72 -2.77 2.12 24.51
N PRO A 73 -3.18 1.30 23.51
CA PRO A 73 -4.54 1.30 22.97
C PRO A 73 -5.59 0.96 24.04
N GLN A 74 -6.72 1.71 24.07
CA GLN A 74 -7.88 1.44 24.92
C GLN A 74 -9.05 0.95 24.08
N LEU A 75 -9.28 -0.34 24.04
CA LEU A 75 -10.35 -0.94 23.25
C LEU A 75 -11.72 -0.33 23.58
N GLY A 76 -12.48 0.04 22.54
CA GLY A 76 -13.81 0.63 22.66
C GLY A 76 -13.88 2.07 23.18
N GLN A 77 -12.75 2.70 23.50
CA GLN A 77 -12.73 4.01 24.19
C GLN A 77 -12.38 5.21 23.30
N ARG A 78 -12.05 4.99 22.03
CA ARG A 78 -11.64 6.05 21.09
C ARG A 78 -10.47 6.87 21.61
N SER A 79 -9.50 6.20 22.21
CA SER A 79 -8.35 6.83 22.84
C SER A 79 -7.20 5.85 23.03
N LEU A 80 -6.00 6.43 23.23
CA LEU A 80 -4.85 5.73 23.77
C LEU A 80 -4.53 6.31 25.16
N LEU A 81 -3.80 5.56 25.98
CA LEU A 81 -3.23 6.06 27.23
C LEU A 81 -1.77 6.43 27.03
N ILE A 82 -1.40 7.57 27.53
CA ILE A 82 -0.02 8.03 27.68
C ILE A 82 0.50 7.49 29.01
N ASP A 83 1.55 6.65 28.99
CA ASP A 83 2.15 5.97 30.16
C ASP A 83 1.11 5.26 31.06
N GLY A 84 0.04 4.73 30.45
CA GLY A 84 -1.00 4.01 31.15
C GLY A 84 -1.94 4.86 31.99
N VAL A 85 -1.80 6.19 32.01
CA VAL A 85 -2.53 7.09 32.93
C VAL A 85 -3.36 8.14 32.20
N ASN A 86 -2.71 8.95 31.37
CA ASN A 86 -3.37 10.11 30.77
C ASN A 86 -4.04 9.71 29.44
N ARG A 87 -5.31 10.07 29.28
CA ARG A 87 -6.07 9.77 28.08
C ARG A 87 -5.72 10.72 26.94
N LEU A 88 -5.37 10.15 25.78
CA LEU A 88 -5.21 10.85 24.52
C LEU A 88 -6.43 10.58 23.64
N PRO A 89 -7.36 11.54 23.47
CA PRO A 89 -8.50 11.38 22.59
C PRO A 89 -8.09 11.41 21.14
N ILE A 90 -8.77 10.63 20.28
CA ILE A 90 -8.45 10.53 18.84
C ILE A 90 -9.75 10.51 18.05
N ASP A 91 -9.85 11.37 17.04
CA ASP A 91 -10.98 11.42 16.11
C ASP A 91 -10.72 10.59 14.85
N VAL A 92 -9.48 10.58 14.36
CA VAL A 92 -9.08 9.82 13.17
C VAL A 92 -7.62 9.38 13.25
N ILE A 93 -7.33 8.19 12.73
CA ILE A 93 -5.97 7.64 12.58
C ILE A 93 -5.53 7.78 11.11
N ILE A 94 -4.29 8.23 10.90
CA ILE A 94 -3.60 8.14 9.60
C ILE A 94 -2.45 7.14 9.77
N PRO A 95 -2.64 5.88 9.35
CA PRO A 95 -1.58 4.88 9.42
C PRO A 95 -0.68 5.03 8.18
N VAL A 96 0.53 5.54 8.38
CA VAL A 96 1.57 5.60 7.34
C VAL A 96 2.55 4.48 7.62
N LEU A 97 2.05 3.25 7.56
CA LEU A 97 2.81 2.02 7.83
C LEU A 97 2.85 1.18 6.55
N HIS A 98 4.02 0.77 6.13
CA HIS A 98 4.20 -0.04 4.93
C HIS A 98 4.58 -1.48 5.29
N GLY A 99 4.11 -2.44 4.48
CA GLY A 99 4.35 -3.87 4.68
C GLY A 99 3.61 -4.46 5.88
N LYS A 100 4.28 -5.38 6.57
CA LYS A 100 3.73 -6.14 7.71
C LYS A 100 3.18 -5.22 8.81
N ASN A 101 2.03 -5.59 9.35
CA ASN A 101 1.23 -4.87 10.35
C ASN A 101 0.63 -3.53 9.87
N GLY A 102 1.04 -3.00 8.72
CA GLY A 102 0.50 -1.78 8.12
C GLY A 102 -0.52 -2.05 7.02
N GLU A 103 -0.16 -2.91 6.06
CA GLU A 103 -0.94 -3.16 4.84
C GLU A 103 -1.70 -4.47 4.84
N ASP A 104 -1.59 -5.28 5.89
CA ASP A 104 -2.17 -6.63 6.02
C ASP A 104 -3.49 -6.71 6.78
N GLY A 105 -4.04 -5.57 7.22
CA GLY A 105 -5.29 -5.49 7.99
C GLY A 105 -5.08 -5.38 9.50
N SER A 106 -3.86 -5.55 10.02
CA SER A 106 -3.59 -5.55 11.46
C SER A 106 -3.90 -4.22 12.14
N VAL A 107 -3.32 -3.12 11.65
CA VAL A 107 -3.58 -1.76 12.19
C VAL A 107 -5.02 -1.34 11.93
N GLN A 108 -5.62 -1.73 10.81
CA GLN A 108 -7.02 -1.46 10.47
C GLN A 108 -7.96 -2.17 11.47
N GLY A 109 -7.65 -3.43 11.80
CA GLY A 109 -8.39 -4.20 12.81
C GLY A 109 -8.30 -3.58 14.21
N LEU A 110 -7.12 -3.12 14.61
CA LEU A 110 -6.93 -2.40 15.86
C LEU A 110 -7.76 -1.11 15.89
N ALA A 111 -7.73 -0.30 14.83
CA ALA A 111 -8.51 0.93 14.74
C ALA A 111 -10.02 0.65 14.85
N GLN A 112 -10.52 -0.45 14.27
CA GLN A 112 -11.92 -0.89 14.42
C GLN A 112 -12.25 -1.25 15.88
N LEU A 113 -11.37 -1.99 16.58
CA LEU A 113 -11.56 -2.34 17.98
C LEU A 113 -11.49 -1.11 18.91
N LEU A 114 -10.75 -0.09 18.51
CA LEU A 114 -10.72 1.22 19.18
C LEU A 114 -11.95 2.08 18.88
N HIS A 115 -12.78 1.70 17.90
CA HIS A 115 -13.88 2.50 17.36
C HIS A 115 -13.43 3.85 16.78
N ILE A 116 -12.22 3.91 16.21
CA ILE A 116 -11.65 5.13 15.62
C ILE A 116 -11.67 4.99 14.09
N PRO A 117 -12.20 5.98 13.36
CA PRO A 117 -12.03 6.06 11.90
C PRO A 117 -10.55 6.10 11.54
N TYR A 118 -10.20 5.53 10.38
CA TYR A 118 -8.83 5.52 9.90
C TYR A 118 -8.77 5.74 8.39
N VAL A 119 -7.74 6.40 7.95
CA VAL A 119 -7.41 6.61 6.54
C VAL A 119 -6.88 5.31 5.93
N GLY A 120 -7.31 5.00 4.71
CA GLY A 120 -6.80 3.86 3.96
C GLY A 120 -7.81 2.72 3.77
N PRO A 121 -7.33 1.52 3.46
CA PRO A 121 -8.16 0.38 3.07
C PRO A 121 -8.98 -0.14 4.26
N SER A 122 -10.08 -0.83 3.96
CA SER A 122 -10.74 -1.64 4.99
C SER A 122 -9.84 -2.81 5.41
N LEU A 123 -10.05 -3.35 6.62
CA LEU A 123 -9.34 -4.56 7.08
C LEU A 123 -9.35 -5.66 6.02
N LEU A 124 -10.52 -5.96 5.45
CA LEU A 124 -10.66 -7.01 4.45
C LEU A 124 -9.85 -6.69 3.17
N SER A 125 -9.97 -5.46 2.68
CA SER A 125 -9.23 -5.04 1.48
C SER A 125 -7.72 -5.08 1.69
N ALA A 126 -7.23 -4.62 2.84
CA ALA A 126 -5.82 -4.68 3.20
C ALA A 126 -5.31 -6.13 3.20
N ALA A 127 -6.00 -7.02 3.90
CA ALA A 127 -5.62 -8.44 3.98
C ALA A 127 -5.63 -9.12 2.59
N VAL A 128 -6.63 -8.81 1.76
CA VAL A 128 -6.75 -9.37 0.40
C VAL A 128 -5.65 -8.84 -0.51
N THR A 129 -5.40 -7.52 -0.51
CA THR A 129 -4.42 -6.91 -1.43
C THR A 129 -2.98 -7.23 -1.03
N MET A 130 -2.72 -7.51 0.24
CA MET A 130 -1.42 -8.00 0.69
C MET A 130 -1.10 -9.40 0.14
N ASP A 131 -2.11 -10.26 -0.04
CA ASP A 131 -1.96 -11.61 -0.59
C ASP A 131 -2.12 -11.58 -2.13
N LYS A 132 -1.00 -11.74 -2.84
CA LYS A 132 -0.95 -11.69 -4.30
C LYS A 132 -1.79 -12.78 -4.97
N ASP A 133 -1.87 -13.97 -4.38
CA ASP A 133 -2.69 -15.06 -4.92
C ASP A 133 -4.19 -14.73 -4.82
N MET A 134 -4.63 -14.24 -3.65
CA MET A 134 -6.02 -13.83 -3.45
C MET A 134 -6.39 -12.64 -4.34
N THR A 135 -5.51 -11.64 -4.46
CA THR A 135 -5.69 -10.51 -5.36
C THR A 135 -5.89 -10.96 -6.81
N LYS A 136 -5.01 -11.84 -7.31
CA LYS A 136 -5.11 -12.36 -8.69
C LYS A 136 -6.40 -13.16 -8.92
N ARG A 137 -6.78 -14.02 -7.99
CA ARG A 137 -8.03 -14.81 -8.08
C ARG A 137 -9.27 -13.91 -8.15
N LEU A 138 -9.35 -12.88 -7.31
CA LEU A 138 -10.47 -11.95 -7.30
C LEU A 138 -10.49 -11.07 -8.56
N ALA A 139 -9.34 -10.57 -8.99
CA ALA A 139 -9.20 -9.80 -10.22
C ALA A 139 -9.65 -10.62 -11.44
N LEU A 140 -9.19 -11.87 -11.55
CA LEU A 140 -9.57 -12.78 -12.64
C LEU A 140 -11.07 -13.07 -12.61
N GLY A 141 -11.65 -13.30 -11.43
CA GLY A 141 -13.09 -13.46 -11.24
C GLY A 141 -13.91 -12.24 -11.66
N ALA A 142 -13.32 -11.05 -11.61
CA ALA A 142 -13.91 -9.79 -12.10
C ALA A 142 -13.51 -9.45 -13.54
N HIS A 143 -12.96 -10.40 -14.29
CA HIS A 143 -12.52 -10.23 -15.67
C HIS A 143 -11.40 -9.19 -15.87
N VAL A 144 -10.59 -8.94 -14.86
CA VAL A 144 -9.33 -8.20 -14.97
C VAL A 144 -8.22 -9.21 -15.29
N PRO A 145 -7.54 -9.05 -16.44
CA PRO A 145 -6.46 -9.97 -16.80
C PRO A 145 -5.30 -9.91 -15.78
N VAL A 146 -4.72 -11.05 -15.50
CA VAL A 146 -3.55 -11.20 -14.62
C VAL A 146 -2.49 -12.04 -15.33
N VAL A 147 -1.23 -11.84 -14.98
CA VAL A 147 -0.15 -12.71 -15.49
C VAL A 147 -0.42 -14.15 -15.02
N PRO A 148 -0.31 -15.16 -15.90
CA PRO A 148 -0.44 -16.57 -15.53
C PRO A 148 0.48 -16.95 -14.37
N TRP A 149 -0.04 -17.71 -13.42
CA TRP A 149 0.71 -18.09 -12.23
C TRP A 149 0.30 -19.45 -11.70
N ARG A 150 1.18 -20.02 -10.91
CA ARG A 150 0.93 -21.19 -10.05
C ARG A 150 1.28 -20.86 -8.62
N THR A 151 0.40 -21.22 -7.69
CA THR A 151 0.63 -21.07 -6.25
C THR A 151 1.19 -22.36 -5.69
N LEU A 152 2.17 -22.25 -4.81
CA LEU A 152 2.83 -23.36 -4.13
C LEU A 152 2.86 -23.09 -2.62
N ALA A 153 2.29 -24.01 -1.83
CA ALA A 153 2.43 -24.02 -0.38
C ALA A 153 3.74 -24.71 0.03
N ASN A 154 4.32 -24.30 1.16
CA ASN A 154 5.62 -24.81 1.62
C ASN A 154 5.60 -26.34 1.93
N ASP A 155 4.45 -26.86 2.34
CA ASP A 155 4.23 -28.28 2.65
C ASP A 155 3.77 -29.12 1.43
N ALA A 156 3.57 -28.49 0.26
CA ALA A 156 3.16 -29.17 -0.95
C ALA A 156 4.36 -29.79 -1.69
N PRO A 157 4.14 -30.87 -2.48
CA PRO A 157 5.18 -31.41 -3.36
C PRO A 157 5.70 -30.33 -4.31
N ARG A 158 7.02 -30.16 -4.35
CA ARG A 158 7.66 -29.16 -5.22
C ARG A 158 7.66 -29.64 -6.67
N PRO A 159 7.17 -28.80 -7.62
CA PRO A 159 7.28 -29.09 -9.03
C PRO A 159 8.73 -29.01 -9.50
N THR A 160 9.05 -29.65 -10.59
CA THR A 160 10.31 -29.44 -11.30
C THR A 160 10.24 -28.17 -12.15
N PHE A 161 11.39 -27.59 -12.47
CA PHE A 161 11.44 -26.45 -13.39
C PHE A 161 10.85 -26.79 -14.77
N ALA A 162 11.05 -28.02 -15.25
CA ALA A 162 10.50 -28.46 -16.52
C ALA A 162 8.96 -28.43 -16.54
N GLU A 163 8.32 -28.95 -15.49
CA GLU A 163 6.85 -28.89 -15.34
C GLU A 163 6.33 -27.45 -15.33
N ILE A 164 7.04 -26.54 -14.66
CA ILE A 164 6.69 -25.12 -14.64
C ILE A 164 6.90 -24.47 -16.01
N ALA A 165 8.01 -24.77 -16.69
CA ALA A 165 8.30 -24.24 -18.00
C ALA A 165 7.29 -24.71 -19.07
N ASP A 166 6.79 -25.95 -18.95
CA ASP A 166 5.73 -26.47 -19.83
C ASP A 166 4.37 -25.78 -19.56
N GLU A 167 4.08 -25.41 -18.30
CA GLU A 167 2.82 -24.77 -17.91
C GLU A 167 2.82 -23.25 -18.16
N LEU A 168 3.87 -22.55 -17.76
CA LEU A 168 3.94 -21.07 -17.72
C LEU A 168 4.93 -20.47 -18.71
N GLY A 169 5.75 -21.30 -19.37
CA GLY A 169 6.91 -20.84 -20.14
C GLY A 169 8.12 -20.54 -19.24
N ALA A 170 9.21 -20.13 -19.88
CA ALA A 170 10.44 -19.70 -19.20
C ALA A 170 10.94 -18.39 -19.84
N PRO A 171 11.54 -17.46 -19.06
CA PRO A 171 11.77 -17.51 -17.63
C PRO A 171 10.50 -17.31 -16.79
N VAL A 172 10.60 -17.57 -15.44
CA VAL A 172 9.53 -17.31 -14.49
C VAL A 172 10.02 -16.41 -13.34
N PHE A 173 9.10 -15.70 -12.69
CA PHE A 173 9.35 -15.06 -11.42
C PHE A 173 8.85 -15.94 -10.27
N ILE A 174 9.67 -16.07 -9.23
CA ILE A 174 9.29 -16.70 -7.97
C ILE A 174 9.22 -15.60 -6.91
N LYS A 175 8.10 -15.51 -6.18
CA LYS A 175 7.88 -14.47 -5.18
C LYS A 175 7.02 -14.94 -4.02
N PRO A 176 7.29 -14.48 -2.79
CA PRO A 176 6.39 -14.72 -1.65
C PRO A 176 5.02 -14.10 -1.93
N SER A 177 3.93 -14.73 -1.45
CA SER A 177 2.57 -14.20 -1.66
C SER A 177 2.33 -12.89 -0.93
N ARG A 178 2.84 -12.78 0.32
CA ARG A 178 2.54 -11.70 1.27
C ARG A 178 3.78 -10.88 1.66
N ALA A 179 4.71 -10.68 0.73
CA ALA A 179 5.84 -9.80 0.93
C ALA A 179 5.76 -8.59 0.00
N GLY A 180 6.14 -7.42 0.52
CA GLY A 180 6.25 -6.17 -0.22
C GLY A 180 7.68 -5.91 -0.74
N SER A 181 7.86 -4.79 -1.44
CA SER A 181 9.17 -4.23 -1.80
C SER A 181 10.14 -5.20 -2.47
N SER A 182 9.64 -6.13 -3.28
CA SER A 182 10.42 -7.13 -4.01
C SER A 182 11.27 -8.06 -3.14
N VAL A 183 11.00 -8.16 -1.83
CA VAL A 183 11.70 -9.07 -0.91
C VAL A 183 11.43 -10.52 -1.32
N GLY A 184 12.50 -11.33 -1.46
CA GLY A 184 12.41 -12.75 -1.83
C GLY A 184 11.98 -13.00 -3.28
N VAL A 185 11.95 -11.98 -4.14
CA VAL A 185 11.61 -12.11 -5.56
C VAL A 185 12.85 -12.52 -6.37
N SER A 186 12.70 -13.53 -7.21
CA SER A 186 13.76 -14.02 -8.09
C SER A 186 13.24 -14.28 -9.50
N LYS A 187 14.00 -13.86 -10.52
CA LYS A 187 13.78 -14.25 -11.92
C LYS A 187 14.62 -15.48 -12.23
N VAL A 188 13.98 -16.54 -12.72
CA VAL A 188 14.57 -17.87 -12.85
C VAL A 188 14.56 -18.32 -14.30
N HIS A 189 15.74 -18.69 -14.81
CA HIS A 189 15.95 -19.12 -16.18
C HIS A 189 16.31 -20.60 -16.31
N SER A 190 16.68 -21.27 -15.20
CA SER A 190 17.18 -22.65 -15.22
C SER A 190 16.74 -23.48 -14.02
N ALA A 191 16.85 -24.79 -14.14
CA ALA A 191 16.52 -25.73 -13.08
C ALA A 191 17.40 -25.56 -11.83
N GLU A 192 18.68 -25.21 -12.02
CA GLU A 192 19.62 -25.00 -10.91
C GLU A 192 19.21 -23.82 -10.04
N ALA A 193 18.78 -22.71 -10.67
CA ALA A 193 18.31 -21.52 -9.95
C ALA A 193 16.94 -21.71 -9.30
N PHE A 194 16.11 -22.61 -9.85
CA PHE A 194 14.71 -22.76 -9.45
C PHE A 194 14.55 -23.19 -7.98
N THR A 195 15.29 -24.23 -7.56
CA THR A 195 15.23 -24.74 -6.19
C THR A 195 15.69 -23.70 -5.18
N ALA A 196 16.81 -23.02 -5.47
CA ALA A 196 17.35 -21.98 -4.59
C ALA A 196 16.39 -20.78 -4.46
N ALA A 197 15.73 -20.38 -5.56
CA ALA A 197 14.75 -19.31 -5.56
C ALA A 197 13.48 -19.66 -4.75
N LEU A 198 13.01 -20.92 -4.83
CA LEU A 198 11.91 -21.40 -3.97
C LEU A 198 12.31 -21.40 -2.51
N ASP A 199 13.52 -21.89 -2.17
CA ASP A 199 14.01 -21.88 -0.79
C ASP A 199 14.10 -20.46 -0.24
N GLU A 200 14.57 -19.51 -1.05
CA GLU A 200 14.63 -18.11 -0.65
C GLU A 200 13.23 -17.52 -0.43
N ALA A 201 12.30 -17.71 -1.35
CA ALA A 201 10.93 -17.19 -1.24
C ALA A 201 10.20 -17.77 -0.02
N PHE A 202 10.38 -19.06 0.27
CA PHE A 202 9.79 -19.71 1.45
C PHE A 202 10.39 -19.29 2.81
N ARG A 203 11.51 -18.57 2.84
CA ARG A 203 11.98 -17.92 4.08
C ARG A 203 11.12 -16.74 4.49
N HIS A 204 10.37 -16.18 3.56
CA HIS A 204 9.58 -14.97 3.76
C HIS A 204 8.08 -15.25 3.87
N ASP A 205 7.58 -16.36 3.32
CA ASP A 205 6.16 -16.73 3.35
C ASP A 205 5.97 -18.23 3.18
N ASP A 206 4.93 -18.79 3.78
CA ASP A 206 4.52 -20.18 3.60
C ASP A 206 3.82 -20.46 2.25
N THR A 207 3.56 -19.41 1.49
CA THR A 207 2.92 -19.47 0.17
C THR A 207 3.74 -18.67 -0.84
N VAL A 208 4.08 -19.30 -1.95
CA VAL A 208 4.89 -18.71 -3.03
C VAL A 208 4.11 -18.72 -4.33
N LEU A 209 4.22 -17.65 -5.11
CA LEU A 209 3.76 -17.58 -6.48
C LEU A 209 4.93 -17.85 -7.44
N ILE A 210 4.66 -18.68 -8.44
CA ILE A 210 5.51 -18.86 -9.61
C ILE A 210 4.75 -18.23 -10.79
N GLU A 211 5.26 -17.16 -11.35
CA GLU A 211 4.60 -16.38 -12.41
C GLU A 211 5.36 -16.43 -13.72
N GLN A 212 4.64 -16.44 -14.81
CA GLN A 212 5.22 -16.23 -16.14
C GLN A 212 5.97 -14.90 -16.18
N ALA A 213 7.19 -14.87 -16.68
CA ALA A 213 7.87 -13.61 -16.95
C ALA A 213 7.37 -13.05 -18.30
N ILE A 214 6.85 -11.84 -18.27
CA ILE A 214 6.42 -11.13 -19.48
C ILE A 214 7.30 -9.90 -19.69
N THR A 215 7.51 -9.52 -20.95
CA THR A 215 8.11 -8.23 -21.29
C THR A 215 7.01 -7.21 -21.34
N ALA A 216 7.07 -6.20 -20.48
CA ALA A 216 6.00 -5.22 -20.35
C ALA A 216 6.53 -3.89 -19.82
N ARG A 217 5.75 -2.82 -20.02
CA ARG A 217 5.88 -1.53 -19.35
C ARG A 217 5.12 -1.58 -18.02
N GLU A 218 5.63 -0.91 -16.98
CA GLU A 218 4.96 -0.81 -15.69
C GLU A 218 4.15 0.48 -15.61
N ILE A 219 2.82 0.35 -15.56
CA ILE A 219 1.87 1.47 -15.52
C ILE A 219 1.14 1.48 -14.19
N GLU A 220 1.21 2.59 -13.47
CA GLU A 220 0.61 2.77 -12.16
C GLU A 220 -0.52 3.80 -12.19
N LEU A 221 -1.60 3.51 -11.46
CA LEU A 221 -2.74 4.42 -11.28
C LEU A 221 -3.09 4.54 -9.79
N ALA A 222 -3.40 5.75 -9.37
CA ALA A 222 -3.90 6.01 -8.02
C ALA A 222 -5.42 5.96 -7.98
N VAL A 223 -5.98 5.29 -6.96
CA VAL A 223 -7.42 5.25 -6.69
C VAL A 223 -7.72 5.91 -5.36
N LEU A 224 -8.79 6.69 -5.28
CA LEU A 224 -9.26 7.40 -4.10
C LEU A 224 -10.78 7.26 -3.95
N GLY A 225 -11.26 7.00 -2.73
CA GLY A 225 -12.68 6.90 -2.43
C GLY A 225 -13.19 5.47 -2.32
N ARG A 226 -14.52 5.29 -2.38
CA ARG A 226 -15.17 3.98 -2.21
C ARG A 226 -16.44 3.85 -3.06
N GLY A 227 -16.80 2.61 -3.38
CA GLY A 227 -18.03 2.32 -4.13
C GLY A 227 -18.15 3.24 -5.34
N THR A 228 -19.30 3.86 -5.55
CA THR A 228 -19.57 4.74 -6.70
C THR A 228 -18.84 6.09 -6.65
N SER A 229 -18.27 6.48 -5.51
CA SER A 229 -17.47 7.71 -5.38
C SER A 229 -15.99 7.49 -5.67
N ALA A 230 -15.55 6.22 -5.85
CA ALA A 230 -14.17 5.94 -6.18
C ALA A 230 -13.80 6.52 -7.55
N ARG A 231 -12.64 7.18 -7.61
CA ARG A 231 -12.10 7.79 -8.83
C ARG A 231 -10.63 7.40 -9.02
N VAL A 232 -10.16 7.52 -10.24
CA VAL A 232 -8.81 7.11 -10.65
C VAL A 232 -8.08 8.29 -11.24
N SER A 233 -6.78 8.37 -10.96
CA SER A 233 -5.87 9.35 -11.55
C SER A 233 -5.63 9.10 -13.05
N ILE A 234 -4.89 10.00 -13.67
CA ILE A 234 -4.20 9.70 -14.93
C ILE A 234 -3.16 8.61 -14.70
N PRO A 235 -2.80 7.80 -15.74
CA PRO A 235 -1.76 6.78 -15.61
C PRO A 235 -0.36 7.42 -15.56
N GLY A 236 0.52 6.82 -14.76
CA GLY A 236 1.95 7.09 -14.77
C GLY A 236 2.74 5.82 -15.10
N GLU A 237 3.98 5.97 -15.50
CA GLU A 237 4.86 4.88 -15.89
C GLU A 237 6.15 4.90 -15.08
N ILE A 238 6.58 3.71 -14.66
CA ILE A 238 7.91 3.49 -14.10
C ILE A 238 8.82 2.99 -15.23
N LEU A 239 9.92 3.70 -15.45
CA LEU A 239 11.00 3.26 -16.31
C LEU A 239 12.10 2.70 -15.40
N PRO A 240 12.21 1.36 -15.25
CA PRO A 240 13.20 0.77 -14.38
C PRO A 240 14.62 1.07 -14.88
N GLY A 241 15.57 1.24 -13.97
CA GLY A 241 16.97 1.46 -14.30
C GLY A 241 17.72 0.16 -14.64
N GLU A 242 17.18 -0.98 -14.19
CA GLU A 242 17.71 -2.33 -14.36
C GLU A 242 16.68 -3.25 -15.01
N GLU A 243 16.98 -4.55 -15.12
CA GLU A 243 16.11 -5.55 -15.77
C GLU A 243 14.73 -5.70 -15.09
N PHE A 244 14.64 -5.41 -13.78
CA PHE A 244 13.36 -5.29 -13.04
C PHE A 244 13.50 -4.31 -11.87
N TYR A 245 12.37 -3.75 -11.44
CA TYR A 245 12.29 -2.74 -10.40
C TYR A 245 12.49 -3.37 -9.00
N SER A 246 13.76 -3.52 -8.60
CA SER A 246 14.18 -4.14 -7.34
C SER A 246 13.98 -3.24 -6.13
N TYR A 247 14.16 -3.78 -4.90
CA TYR A 247 14.15 -2.99 -3.66
C TYR A 247 15.20 -1.87 -3.69
N ASP A 248 16.42 -2.21 -4.10
CA ASP A 248 17.52 -1.23 -4.16
C ASP A 248 17.23 -0.15 -5.20
N ASP A 249 16.62 -0.50 -6.33
CA ASP A 249 16.23 0.46 -7.36
C ASP A 249 15.07 1.38 -6.90
N LYS A 250 14.19 0.90 -5.99
CA LYS A 250 13.10 1.71 -5.43
C LYS A 250 13.56 2.77 -4.43
N TYR A 251 14.59 2.50 -3.62
CA TYR A 251 14.93 3.32 -2.45
C TYR A 251 16.38 3.78 -2.39
N SER A 252 17.26 3.32 -3.28
CA SER A 252 18.65 3.76 -3.34
C SER A 252 18.78 5.16 -3.94
N ALA A 253 19.63 5.99 -3.36
CA ALA A 253 20.01 7.28 -3.93
C ALA A 253 20.76 7.15 -5.28
N ALA A 254 21.24 5.94 -5.61
CA ALA A 254 21.89 5.63 -6.88
C ALA A 254 20.91 5.07 -7.93
N SER A 255 19.62 4.97 -7.62
CA SER A 255 18.61 4.50 -8.58
C SER A 255 18.62 5.33 -9.86
N THR A 256 18.58 4.63 -10.99
CA THR A 256 18.44 5.23 -12.32
C THR A 256 17.00 5.14 -12.84
N SER A 257 16.09 4.58 -12.05
CA SER A 257 14.66 4.53 -12.37
C SER A 257 14.05 5.91 -12.50
N ARG A 258 13.15 6.09 -13.44
CA ARG A 258 12.45 7.35 -13.70
C ARG A 258 10.95 7.17 -13.71
N VAL A 259 10.27 8.19 -13.23
CA VAL A 259 8.81 8.31 -13.25
C VAL A 259 8.41 9.22 -14.40
N VAL A 260 7.46 8.78 -15.23
CA VAL A 260 6.88 9.55 -16.33
C VAL A 260 5.39 9.75 -16.07
N ILE A 261 4.94 10.98 -15.89
CA ILE A 261 3.53 11.33 -15.65
C ILE A 261 3.16 12.51 -16.56
N PRO A 262 2.14 12.38 -17.42
CA PRO A 262 1.39 11.17 -17.71
C PRO A 262 2.24 10.09 -18.41
N ALA A 263 1.83 8.81 -18.29
CA ALA A 263 2.41 7.72 -19.07
C ALA A 263 2.19 7.97 -20.58
N ASP A 264 3.15 7.57 -21.40
CA ASP A 264 3.05 7.68 -22.87
C ASP A 264 2.11 6.58 -23.44
N VAL A 265 0.82 6.82 -23.31
CA VAL A 265 -0.27 5.96 -23.82
C VAL A 265 -1.35 6.86 -24.44
N ASP A 266 -2.06 6.33 -25.44
CA ASP A 266 -3.19 7.06 -26.02
C ASP A 266 -4.41 7.13 -25.07
N GLU A 267 -5.36 8.00 -25.36
CA GLU A 267 -6.57 8.24 -24.56
C GLU A 267 -7.43 6.96 -24.38
N SER A 268 -7.51 6.12 -25.42
CA SER A 268 -8.25 4.86 -25.37
C SER A 268 -7.61 3.88 -24.38
N MET A 269 -6.28 3.76 -24.42
CA MET A 269 -5.51 2.94 -23.48
C MET A 269 -5.60 3.48 -22.04
N ALA A 270 -5.46 4.79 -21.85
CA ALA A 270 -5.63 5.43 -20.53
C ALA A 270 -7.02 5.13 -19.94
N THR A 271 -8.08 5.29 -20.73
CA THR A 271 -9.46 4.97 -20.32
C THR A 271 -9.62 3.49 -19.95
N LYS A 272 -9.02 2.59 -20.74
CA LYS A 272 -9.07 1.14 -20.46
C LYS A 272 -8.34 0.79 -19.15
N LEU A 273 -7.16 1.38 -18.91
CA LEU A 273 -6.39 1.22 -17.67
C LEU A 273 -7.20 1.72 -16.46
N GLN A 274 -7.77 2.92 -16.52
CA GLN A 274 -8.59 3.49 -15.45
C GLN A 274 -9.80 2.60 -15.13
N ARG A 275 -10.50 2.10 -16.15
CA ARG A 275 -11.63 1.17 -15.94
C ARG A 275 -11.19 -0.13 -15.28
N LEU A 276 -10.07 -0.73 -15.71
CA LEU A 276 -9.54 -1.96 -15.12
C LEU A 276 -9.06 -1.72 -13.68
N ALA A 277 -8.46 -0.55 -13.39
CA ALA A 277 -8.04 -0.18 -12.03
C ALA A 277 -9.23 -0.12 -11.08
N LEU A 278 -10.33 0.56 -11.47
CA LEU A 278 -11.57 0.57 -10.67
C LEU A 278 -12.16 -0.83 -10.51
N THR A 279 -12.16 -1.65 -11.57
CA THR A 279 -12.69 -3.02 -11.50
C THR A 279 -11.89 -3.88 -10.54
N ALA A 280 -10.55 -3.84 -10.60
CA ALA A 280 -9.67 -4.57 -9.69
C ALA A 280 -9.82 -4.07 -8.25
N TYR A 281 -9.86 -2.75 -8.05
CA TYR A 281 -10.07 -2.11 -6.77
C TYR A 281 -11.38 -2.56 -6.12
N HIS A 282 -12.48 -2.55 -6.85
CA HIS A 282 -13.78 -3.01 -6.34
C HIS A 282 -13.80 -4.52 -6.07
N ALA A 283 -13.17 -5.32 -6.93
CA ALA A 283 -13.11 -6.78 -6.76
C ALA A 283 -12.39 -7.19 -5.46
N THR A 284 -11.39 -6.43 -5.03
CA THR A 284 -10.67 -6.64 -3.77
C THR A 284 -11.30 -5.92 -2.57
N GLY A 285 -12.51 -5.38 -2.72
CA GLY A 285 -13.21 -4.64 -1.65
C GLY A 285 -12.56 -3.30 -1.34
N GLY A 286 -11.95 -2.66 -2.34
CA GLY A 286 -11.19 -1.42 -2.23
C GLY A 286 -11.95 -0.30 -1.53
N HIS A 287 -11.24 0.41 -0.66
CA HIS A 287 -11.76 1.47 0.19
C HIS A 287 -10.66 2.48 0.51
N GLY A 288 -11.02 3.77 0.56
CA GLY A 288 -10.15 4.87 0.92
C GLY A 288 -9.11 5.18 -0.16
N MET A 289 -8.06 4.40 -0.27
CA MET A 289 -7.00 4.62 -1.26
C MET A 289 -6.36 3.30 -1.71
N ALA A 290 -5.76 3.33 -2.91
CA ALA A 290 -4.82 2.31 -3.37
C ALA A 290 -4.00 2.82 -4.56
N ARG A 291 -2.84 2.21 -4.83
CA ARG A 291 -2.15 2.26 -6.11
C ARG A 291 -2.34 0.93 -6.80
N VAL A 292 -2.81 0.97 -8.03
CA VAL A 292 -3.05 -0.22 -8.86
C VAL A 292 -2.00 -0.25 -9.95
N ASP A 293 -1.20 -1.31 -9.95
CA ASP A 293 -0.04 -1.45 -10.81
C ASP A 293 -0.31 -2.49 -11.89
N PHE A 294 -0.08 -2.11 -13.14
CA PHE A 294 -0.31 -2.94 -14.32
C PHE A 294 0.96 -3.15 -15.13
N PHE A 295 1.02 -4.30 -15.78
CA PHE A 295 1.90 -4.55 -16.90
C PHE A 295 1.16 -4.30 -18.21
N LEU A 296 1.77 -3.51 -19.10
CA LEU A 296 1.31 -3.26 -20.47
C LEU A 296 2.31 -3.88 -21.44
N ASP A 297 1.92 -4.96 -22.10
CA ASP A 297 2.80 -5.66 -23.04
C ASP A 297 2.89 -4.93 -24.40
N PRO A 298 3.86 -5.29 -25.27
CA PRO A 298 4.03 -4.67 -26.59
C PRO A 298 2.84 -4.88 -27.54
N THR A 299 1.93 -5.83 -27.26
CA THR A 299 0.71 -6.05 -28.06
C THR A 299 -0.47 -5.21 -27.61
N GLY A 300 -0.32 -4.45 -26.50
CA GLY A 300 -1.38 -3.65 -25.89
C GLY A 300 -2.29 -4.44 -24.95
N GLN A 301 -1.85 -5.63 -24.51
CA GLN A 301 -2.55 -6.36 -23.45
C GLN A 301 -2.15 -5.81 -22.09
N ILE A 302 -3.13 -5.68 -21.20
CA ILE A 302 -2.97 -5.17 -19.84
C ILE A 302 -3.13 -6.32 -18.87
N PHE A 303 -2.21 -6.46 -17.92
CA PHE A 303 -2.28 -7.45 -16.83
C PHE A 303 -2.13 -6.74 -15.49
N LEU A 304 -3.00 -7.03 -14.53
CA LEU A 304 -2.81 -6.56 -13.16
C LEU A 304 -1.55 -7.24 -12.58
N ASN A 305 -0.65 -6.42 -12.06
CA ASN A 305 0.49 -6.88 -11.28
C ASN A 305 0.11 -7.01 -9.81
N GLU A 306 -0.15 -5.88 -9.14
CA GLU A 306 -0.52 -5.84 -7.73
C GLU A 306 -1.38 -4.62 -7.39
N ILE A 307 -1.94 -4.60 -6.16
CA ILE A 307 -2.65 -3.46 -5.58
C ILE A 307 -1.99 -3.12 -4.25
N ASN A 308 -1.44 -1.91 -4.16
CA ASN A 308 -0.81 -1.39 -2.95
C ASN A 308 -1.83 -0.58 -2.16
N SER A 309 -2.25 -1.09 -1.02
CA SER A 309 -3.39 -0.55 -0.25
C SER A 309 -3.03 0.66 0.61
N ILE A 310 -1.77 0.81 1.02
CA ILE A 310 -1.22 2.01 1.65
C ILE A 310 0.02 2.44 0.85
N PRO A 311 -0.18 3.09 -0.30
CA PRO A 311 0.93 3.49 -1.15
C PRO A 311 1.83 4.51 -0.44
N GLY A 312 3.12 4.50 -0.78
CA GLY A 312 4.09 5.43 -0.24
C GLY A 312 3.73 6.91 -0.51
N PHE A 313 4.15 7.78 0.42
CA PHE A 313 4.02 9.24 0.34
C PHE A 313 5.38 9.95 0.36
N THR A 314 6.45 9.26 -0.03
CA THR A 314 7.78 9.89 -0.15
C THR A 314 7.83 10.84 -1.35
N ASN A 315 8.86 11.67 -1.44
CA ASN A 315 9.06 12.62 -2.55
C ASN A 315 9.14 11.94 -3.94
N ILE A 316 9.47 10.65 -3.97
CA ILE A 316 9.55 9.87 -5.22
C ILE A 316 8.29 9.03 -5.45
N SER A 317 7.41 8.88 -4.45
CA SER A 317 6.24 8.01 -4.51
C SER A 317 5.25 8.44 -5.59
N MET A 318 4.78 7.47 -6.34
CA MET A 318 3.90 7.68 -7.49
C MET A 318 2.50 8.16 -7.06
N TYR A 319 1.93 7.63 -5.98
CA TYR A 319 0.55 7.91 -5.58
C TYR A 319 0.24 9.42 -5.42
N PRO A 320 0.97 10.20 -4.60
CA PRO A 320 0.72 11.63 -4.49
C PRO A 320 1.01 12.39 -5.80
N LYS A 321 2.03 11.98 -6.57
CA LYS A 321 2.36 12.61 -7.86
C LYS A 321 1.28 12.40 -8.91
N LEU A 322 0.67 11.23 -8.97
CA LEU A 322 -0.44 10.94 -9.87
C LEU A 322 -1.65 11.82 -9.56
N TRP A 323 -1.95 12.03 -8.27
CA TRP A 323 -3.04 12.91 -7.88
C TRP A 323 -2.72 14.37 -8.15
N GLU A 324 -1.48 14.82 -7.89
CA GLU A 324 -1.05 16.19 -8.21
C GLU A 324 -1.16 16.47 -9.71
N ALA A 325 -0.68 15.56 -10.54
CA ALA A 325 -0.82 15.64 -12.00
C ALA A 325 -2.28 15.54 -12.49
N SER A 326 -3.16 14.94 -11.68
CA SER A 326 -4.62 14.90 -11.92
C SER A 326 -5.36 16.11 -11.33
N GLY A 327 -4.64 17.12 -10.80
CA GLY A 327 -5.21 18.39 -10.31
C GLY A 327 -5.54 18.41 -8.82
N LEU A 328 -5.16 17.40 -8.04
CA LEU A 328 -5.39 17.34 -6.60
C LEU A 328 -4.08 17.58 -5.84
N SER A 329 -3.93 18.74 -5.20
CA SER A 329 -2.73 19.07 -4.44
C SER A 329 -2.49 18.09 -3.27
N PRO A 330 -1.24 17.92 -2.77
CA PRO A 330 -0.95 17.05 -1.63
C PRO A 330 -1.79 17.36 -0.39
N ARG A 331 -2.03 18.64 -0.09
CA ARG A 331 -2.91 19.06 1.01
C ARG A 331 -4.35 18.60 0.77
N ALA A 332 -4.90 18.87 -0.40
CA ALA A 332 -6.28 18.49 -0.73
C ALA A 332 -6.44 16.96 -0.72
N LEU A 333 -5.42 16.22 -1.17
CA LEU A 333 -5.42 14.75 -1.11
C LEU A 333 -5.51 14.23 0.34
N VAL A 334 -4.70 14.77 1.26
CA VAL A 334 -4.74 14.35 2.67
C VAL A 334 -6.06 14.75 3.33
N ASP A 335 -6.58 15.94 3.03
CA ASP A 335 -7.90 16.39 3.52
C ASP A 335 -9.02 15.44 3.06
N GLU A 336 -9.05 15.09 1.77
CA GLU A 336 -10.06 14.16 1.23
C GLU A 336 -9.95 12.75 1.82
N LEU A 337 -8.73 12.26 2.05
CA LEU A 337 -8.50 10.96 2.71
C LEU A 337 -9.06 10.95 4.14
N ILE A 338 -8.88 12.05 4.89
CA ILE A 338 -9.45 12.19 6.24
C ILE A 338 -10.97 12.26 6.18
N GLU A 339 -11.53 13.06 5.25
CA GLU A 339 -12.98 13.19 5.08
C GLU A 339 -13.63 11.85 4.68
N GLU A 340 -12.98 11.07 3.80
CA GLU A 340 -13.43 9.72 3.43
C GLU A 340 -13.43 8.77 4.63
N ALA A 341 -12.39 8.81 5.48
CA ALA A 341 -12.30 8.03 6.70
C ALA A 341 -13.44 8.37 7.69
N LEU A 342 -13.71 9.64 7.89
CA LEU A 342 -14.78 10.13 8.77
C LEU A 342 -16.18 9.78 8.24
N ALA A 343 -16.39 9.89 6.92
CA ALA A 343 -17.66 9.54 6.28
C ALA A 343 -17.96 8.04 6.33
N SER A 344 -16.94 7.19 6.30
CA SER A 344 -17.05 5.72 6.38
C SER A 344 -17.66 5.27 7.72
N ARG A 345 -17.47 6.03 8.79
CA ARG A 345 -18.04 5.79 10.11
C ARG A 345 -19.57 5.89 10.12
N SER A 346 -20.14 6.88 9.42
CA SER A 346 -21.59 7.12 9.42
C SER A 346 -22.39 5.97 8.79
N VAL A 347 -21.76 5.18 7.91
CA VAL A 347 -22.39 4.05 7.20
C VAL A 347 -22.33 2.74 8.00
N ARG A 348 -21.36 2.60 8.93
CA ARG A 348 -21.16 1.37 9.70
C ARG A 348 -21.85 1.36 11.07
N GLY A 349 -22.55 2.42 11.46
CA GLY A 349 -23.39 2.45 12.67
C GLY A 349 -22.63 2.32 13.99
N VAL A 350 -21.38 2.79 14.06
CA VAL A 350 -20.55 2.76 15.29
C VAL A 350 -20.31 4.17 15.80
#